data_fbed31d506e7e47a4441fc7f0b336d06
#
_entry.id   fbed31d506e7e47a4441fc7f0b336d06
#
_cell.length_a   1.000
_cell.length_b   1.000
_cell.length_c   1.000
_cell.angle_alpha   90.00
_cell.angle_beta   90.00
_cell.angle_gamma   90.00
#
_symmetry.space_group_name_H-M   'P 1'
#
loop_
_entity.id
_entity.type
_entity.pdbx_description
1 polymer ?
#
loop_
_entity_poly.entity_id
_entity_poly.type
_entity_poly.pdbx_seq_one_letter_code
_entity_poly.pdbx_strand_id
1 'polypeptide(L)'
;MKKITRRSFLTVCGAVAAAAALTTCGGSASSAAASSASAAAGSTASSTAAALSGNVATGGSTSMKNVIAALTEGFAEVEPGVTVSYDPTGSGAGITGATDKTLDIGLSSRALKDDEKADVEGTTIALDGIAIIVNNASKVEDLTVDQLKQMFTGEITNWSEVGGDDGEIVLIGREAGSGTRDGFESIVDVKDSCKYAQELTATGAVISAVEANPLAIGYASLSAVGDTVKMVTVGGVECSEETVKDGSYEVQRPFVFVTNKSVTLSEQAQAFFDFATSADAADLIRTAGAVPVNE
;
A
#
# COMPACT_ATOMS: atom_id res chain seq x y z
N MET A 1 -15.25 -14.74 -0.88
CA MET A 1 -13.83 -14.71 -0.47
C MET A 1 -13.29 -16.13 -0.51
N LYS A 2 -12.33 -16.42 -1.37
CA LYS A 2 -11.60 -17.68 -1.31
C LYS A 2 -10.65 -17.59 -0.12
N LYS A 3 -10.72 -18.54 0.81
CA LYS A 3 -9.77 -18.57 1.94
C LYS A 3 -8.38 -18.91 1.41
N ILE A 4 -7.46 -17.97 1.55
CA ILE A 4 -6.03 -18.20 1.29
C ILE A 4 -5.54 -19.16 2.39
N THR A 5 -5.07 -20.33 2.01
CA THR A 5 -4.57 -21.31 2.97
C THR A 5 -3.09 -21.56 2.72
N ARG A 6 -2.31 -21.82 3.79
CA ARG A 6 -0.88 -22.21 3.74
C ARG A 6 -0.53 -23.20 2.62
N ARG A 7 -1.48 -24.01 2.20
CA ARG A 7 -1.29 -25.00 1.14
C ARG A 7 -1.11 -24.40 -0.25
N SER A 8 -1.67 -23.22 -0.53
CA SER A 8 -1.55 -22.55 -1.84
C SER A 8 -0.20 -21.89 -2.02
N PHE A 9 0.37 -21.37 -0.92
CA PHE A 9 1.66 -20.68 -0.95
C PHE A 9 2.87 -21.64 -1.04
N LEU A 10 2.75 -22.85 -0.43
CA LEU A 10 3.84 -23.84 -0.37
C LEU A 10 3.95 -24.75 -1.61
N THR A 11 3.07 -24.62 -2.60
CA THR A 11 3.05 -25.50 -3.78
C THR A 11 4.06 -25.08 -4.86
N VAL A 12 4.73 -23.95 -4.71
CA VAL A 12 5.73 -23.44 -5.68
C VAL A 12 7.15 -23.92 -5.37
N CYS A 13 7.44 -24.45 -4.17
CA CYS A 13 8.75 -24.95 -3.83
C CYS A 13 8.70 -26.47 -3.53
N GLY A 14 9.00 -27.29 -4.55
CA GLY A 14 9.56 -28.64 -4.37
C GLY A 14 8.63 -29.84 -4.34
N ALA A 15 8.41 -30.41 -5.50
CA ALA A 15 7.98 -31.80 -5.64
C ALA A 15 9.17 -32.74 -5.52
N VAL A 16 9.22 -33.65 -4.53
CA VAL A 16 9.70 -35.02 -4.68
C VAL A 16 9.15 -35.91 -3.55
N ALA A 17 8.33 -36.84 -3.99
CA ALA A 17 8.01 -38.23 -3.68
C ALA A 17 8.13 -38.82 -2.26
N ALA A 18 7.02 -39.46 -1.94
CA ALA A 18 6.76 -40.39 -0.85
C ALA A 18 7.45 -41.75 -1.02
N ALA A 19 7.69 -42.43 0.10
CA ALA A 19 7.32 -43.85 0.27
C ALA A 19 7.46 -44.30 1.72
N ALA A 20 6.44 -44.99 2.16
CA ALA A 20 6.25 -45.59 3.48
C ALA A 20 7.05 -46.87 3.68
N ALA A 21 7.30 -47.25 4.94
CA ALA A 21 6.96 -48.58 5.45
C ALA A 21 7.24 -48.72 6.95
N LEU A 22 6.26 -49.29 7.60
CA LEU A 22 6.19 -49.79 8.97
C LEU A 22 7.05 -51.04 9.19
N THR A 23 7.53 -51.28 10.43
CA THR A 23 7.21 -52.45 11.27
C THR A 23 8.22 -52.62 12.39
N THR A 24 7.74 -52.66 13.57
CA THR A 24 7.59 -53.58 14.69
C THR A 24 8.81 -54.22 15.33
N CYS A 25 8.82 -54.02 16.63
CA CYS A 25 9.27 -54.78 17.81
C CYS A 25 10.06 -56.08 17.72
N GLY A 26 11.06 -56.17 18.59
CA GLY A 26 11.20 -57.31 19.49
C GLY A 26 12.47 -58.12 19.41
N GLY A 27 13.25 -58.20 20.53
CA GLY A 27 13.91 -59.42 20.92
C GLY A 27 15.43 -59.52 20.87
N SER A 28 15.97 -59.71 22.02
CA SER A 28 17.32 -59.88 22.52
C SER A 28 18.28 -60.86 21.80
N ALA A 29 19.57 -60.54 21.93
CA ALA A 29 20.73 -61.34 22.29
C ALA A 29 21.63 -61.98 21.21
N SER A 30 22.92 -61.69 21.41
CA SER A 30 24.16 -62.46 21.21
C SER A 30 24.87 -62.46 19.85
N SER A 31 26.03 -61.83 19.93
CA SER A 31 27.37 -62.20 19.44
C SER A 31 27.56 -62.75 18.03
N ALA A 32 28.26 -62.07 17.18
CA ALA A 32 29.57 -62.43 16.63
C ALA A 32 29.89 -61.61 15.35
N ALA A 33 31.04 -61.04 15.41
CA ALA A 33 31.99 -60.52 14.42
C ALA A 33 31.68 -60.57 12.91
N ALA A 34 32.09 -59.48 12.32
CA ALA A 34 32.88 -59.25 11.10
C ALA A 34 32.18 -58.65 9.87
N SER A 35 32.86 -57.67 9.36
CA SER A 35 32.98 -57.14 8.00
C SER A 35 32.10 -55.97 7.57
N SER A 36 32.80 -54.83 7.61
CA SER A 36 32.68 -53.63 6.76
C SER A 36 31.78 -53.70 5.53
N ALA A 37 30.74 -52.88 5.54
CA ALA A 37 30.24 -52.18 4.37
C ALA A 37 29.68 -50.82 4.83
N SER A 38 30.40 -49.75 4.45
CA SER A 38 30.00 -48.38 4.66
C SER A 38 28.77 -48.12 3.77
N ALA A 39 27.60 -48.12 4.35
CA ALA A 39 26.40 -47.56 3.72
C ALA A 39 26.18 -46.19 4.37
N ALA A 40 26.48 -45.17 3.63
CA ALA A 40 26.09 -43.80 3.99
C ALA A 40 24.55 -43.73 4.08
N ALA A 41 24.05 -43.77 5.29
CA ALA A 41 22.65 -43.43 5.55
C ALA A 41 22.51 -41.92 5.32
N GLY A 42 22.03 -41.59 4.14
CA GLY A 42 21.56 -40.22 3.86
C GLY A 42 20.42 -39.91 4.81
N SER A 43 20.74 -39.14 5.85
CA SER A 43 19.75 -38.53 6.71
C SER A 43 19.03 -37.48 5.87
N THR A 44 17.90 -37.82 5.27
CA THR A 44 16.95 -36.84 4.75
C THR A 44 16.33 -36.17 5.97
N ALA A 45 17.02 -35.13 6.45
CA ALA A 45 16.41 -34.14 7.34
C ALA A 45 15.26 -33.53 6.54
N SER A 46 14.04 -33.93 6.80
CA SER A 46 12.85 -33.20 6.46
C SER A 46 12.94 -31.90 7.29
N SER A 47 13.49 -30.86 6.71
CA SER A 47 13.42 -29.53 7.32
C SER A 47 11.94 -29.12 7.28
N THR A 48 11.22 -29.36 8.37
CA THR A 48 10.06 -28.56 8.67
C THR A 48 10.59 -27.14 8.77
N ALA A 49 10.30 -26.29 7.75
CA ALA A 49 10.61 -24.88 7.83
C ALA A 49 10.03 -24.37 9.16
N ALA A 50 10.88 -23.81 10.00
CA ALA A 50 10.45 -23.21 11.25
C ALA A 50 9.39 -22.15 10.90
N ALA A 51 8.28 -22.13 11.62
CA ALA A 51 7.26 -21.11 11.42
C ALA A 51 7.90 -19.72 11.65
N LEU A 52 7.72 -18.79 10.72
CA LEU A 52 8.23 -17.45 10.84
C LEU A 52 7.62 -16.75 12.06
N SER A 53 8.42 -15.94 12.74
CA SER A 53 7.97 -15.14 13.87
C SER A 53 8.75 -13.85 13.96
N GLY A 54 8.16 -12.83 14.56
CA GLY A 54 8.78 -11.53 14.76
C GLY A 54 7.91 -10.38 14.31
N ASN A 55 8.53 -9.19 14.17
CA ASN A 55 7.85 -7.98 13.72
C ASN A 55 8.42 -7.51 12.39
N VAL A 56 7.55 -7.00 11.52
CA VAL A 56 7.89 -6.24 10.32
C VAL A 56 7.51 -4.79 10.59
N ALA A 57 8.50 -3.91 10.63
CA ALA A 57 8.29 -2.48 10.85
C ALA A 57 7.98 -1.78 9.53
N THR A 58 6.77 -1.27 9.38
CA THR A 58 6.35 -0.47 8.22
C THR A 58 5.91 0.92 8.66
N GLY A 59 6.02 1.91 7.79
CA GLY A 59 5.57 3.26 8.09
C GLY A 59 5.64 4.18 6.88
N GLY A 60 4.94 5.30 6.97
CA GLY A 60 4.93 6.32 5.93
C GLY A 60 3.53 6.75 5.49
N SER A 61 3.19 6.58 4.22
CA SER A 61 1.98 7.12 3.60
C SER A 61 0.69 6.85 4.38
N THR A 62 0.01 7.90 4.81
CA THR A 62 -1.30 7.81 5.49
C THR A 62 -2.44 7.37 4.55
N SER A 63 -2.25 7.50 3.23
CA SER A 63 -3.21 7.04 2.22
C SER A 63 -3.24 5.52 2.07
N MET A 64 -2.14 4.84 2.42
CA MET A 64 -2.05 3.39 2.31
C MET A 64 -2.68 2.65 3.51
N LYS A 65 -3.27 3.35 4.48
CA LYS A 65 -3.80 2.77 5.72
C LYS A 65 -4.70 1.56 5.48
N ASN A 66 -5.70 1.69 4.61
CA ASN A 66 -6.66 0.62 4.36
C ASN A 66 -6.00 -0.57 3.64
N VAL A 67 -5.12 -0.30 2.69
CA VAL A 67 -4.37 -1.34 1.95
C VAL A 67 -3.45 -2.10 2.92
N ILE A 68 -2.69 -1.40 3.76
CA ILE A 68 -1.78 -2.05 4.72
C ILE A 68 -2.57 -2.84 5.77
N ALA A 69 -3.72 -2.33 6.23
CA ALA A 69 -4.58 -3.07 7.16
C ALA A 69 -5.06 -4.39 6.54
N ALA A 70 -5.57 -4.37 5.30
CA ALA A 70 -6.03 -5.55 4.59
C ALA A 70 -4.89 -6.55 4.31
N LEU A 71 -3.72 -6.07 3.89
CA LEU A 71 -2.54 -6.91 3.68
C LEU A 71 -2.03 -7.53 4.98
N THR A 72 -2.02 -6.77 6.09
CA THR A 72 -1.62 -7.28 7.41
C THR A 72 -2.57 -8.37 7.91
N GLU A 73 -3.88 -8.16 7.76
CA GLU A 73 -4.90 -9.15 8.14
C GLU A 73 -4.76 -10.44 7.30
N GLY A 74 -4.65 -10.31 5.97
CA GLY A 74 -4.45 -11.46 5.08
C GLY A 74 -3.12 -12.19 5.33
N PHE A 75 -2.04 -11.46 5.62
CA PHE A 75 -0.74 -12.06 5.92
C PHE A 75 -0.76 -12.83 7.25
N ALA A 76 -1.48 -12.35 8.25
CA ALA A 76 -1.62 -13.06 9.53
C ALA A 76 -2.32 -14.43 9.39
N GLU A 77 -3.14 -14.64 8.34
CA GLU A 77 -3.70 -15.97 8.03
C GLU A 77 -2.64 -16.92 7.49
N VAL A 78 -1.62 -16.39 6.79
CA VAL A 78 -0.54 -17.16 6.16
C VAL A 78 0.60 -17.40 7.16
N GLU A 79 1.05 -16.36 7.86
CA GLU A 79 2.16 -16.37 8.81
C GLU A 79 1.73 -15.81 10.18
N PRO A 80 0.96 -16.57 10.99
CA PRO A 80 0.37 -16.10 12.25
C PRO A 80 1.38 -15.77 13.35
N GLY A 81 2.65 -16.16 13.18
CA GLY A 81 3.75 -15.82 14.10
C GLY A 81 4.39 -14.45 13.81
N VAL A 82 4.02 -13.80 12.70
CA VAL A 82 4.59 -12.51 12.29
C VAL A 82 3.59 -11.41 12.54
N THR A 83 4.06 -10.31 13.15
CA THR A 83 3.29 -9.07 13.34
C THR A 83 3.79 -8.02 12.36
N VAL A 84 2.90 -7.33 11.65
CA VAL A 84 3.24 -6.18 10.83
C VAL A 84 2.79 -4.92 11.56
N SER A 85 3.74 -4.06 11.92
CA SER A 85 3.43 -2.75 12.52
C SER A 85 3.40 -1.67 11.44
N TYR A 86 2.49 -0.70 11.58
CA TYR A 86 2.35 0.40 10.66
C TYR A 86 2.26 1.75 11.38
N ASP A 87 3.16 2.68 11.02
CA ASP A 87 3.20 4.04 11.54
C ASP A 87 2.87 5.07 10.43
N PRO A 88 1.68 5.71 10.45
CA PRO A 88 1.21 6.62 9.40
C PRO A 88 1.82 8.03 9.52
N THR A 89 3.06 8.22 9.11
CA THR A 89 3.85 9.46 9.27
C THR A 89 4.02 10.28 8.00
N GLY A 90 3.46 9.85 6.86
CA GLY A 90 3.63 10.48 5.54
C GLY A 90 4.70 9.84 4.69
N SER A 91 4.58 9.97 3.35
CA SER A 91 5.46 9.27 2.39
C SER A 91 6.93 9.66 2.54
N GLY A 92 7.23 10.93 2.78
CA GLY A 92 8.61 11.40 2.99
C GLY A 92 9.26 10.72 4.18
N ALA A 93 8.54 10.64 5.32
CA ALA A 93 9.03 9.95 6.52
C ALA A 93 9.21 8.44 6.28
N GLY A 94 8.31 7.80 5.51
CA GLY A 94 8.45 6.40 5.12
C GLY A 94 9.70 6.13 4.28
N ILE A 95 9.98 6.99 3.30
CA ILE A 95 11.18 6.90 2.47
C ILE A 95 12.44 7.11 3.32
N THR A 96 12.46 8.14 4.18
CA THR A 96 13.56 8.40 5.11
C THR A 96 13.77 7.22 6.06
N GLY A 97 12.69 6.66 6.63
CA GLY A 97 12.77 5.50 7.52
C GLY A 97 13.37 4.25 6.87
N ALA A 98 13.06 4.00 5.58
CA ALA A 98 13.70 2.95 4.80
C ALA A 98 15.18 3.27 4.52
N THR A 99 15.51 4.52 4.19
CA THR A 99 16.88 4.98 3.97
C THR A 99 17.73 4.78 5.23
N ASP A 100 17.22 5.21 6.38
CA ASP A 100 17.89 5.15 7.68
C ASP A 100 17.81 3.77 8.34
N LYS A 101 17.11 2.81 7.71
CA LYS A 101 16.96 1.42 8.21
C LYS A 101 16.19 1.34 9.53
N THR A 102 15.38 2.32 9.84
CA THR A 102 14.47 2.32 11.01
C THR A 102 13.15 1.62 10.70
N LEU A 103 12.83 1.45 9.41
CA LEU A 103 11.74 0.65 8.89
C LEU A 103 12.30 -0.48 8.01
N ASP A 104 11.69 -1.65 8.08
CA ASP A 104 11.97 -2.74 7.14
C ASP A 104 11.44 -2.38 5.75
N ILE A 105 10.23 -1.81 5.70
CA ILE A 105 9.56 -1.38 4.47
C ILE A 105 8.95 0.00 4.69
N GLY A 106 9.45 1.00 3.97
CA GLY A 106 8.84 2.32 3.88
C GLY A 106 7.62 2.30 2.95
N LEU A 107 6.63 3.15 3.24
CA LEU A 107 5.39 3.24 2.47
C LEU A 107 5.28 4.61 1.82
N SER A 108 5.18 4.63 0.49
CA SER A 108 5.03 5.86 -0.28
C SER A 108 3.80 5.82 -1.19
N SER A 109 3.07 6.92 -1.25
CA SER A 109 1.98 7.13 -2.20
C SER A 109 2.39 8.11 -3.32
N ARG A 110 3.62 8.02 -3.73
CA ARG A 110 4.23 8.62 -4.93
C ARG A 110 5.43 7.80 -5.37
N ALA A 111 5.83 7.97 -6.62
CA ALA A 111 7.12 7.44 -7.08
C ALA A 111 8.29 8.07 -6.29
N LEU A 112 9.41 7.35 -6.22
CA LEU A 112 10.66 7.88 -5.68
C LEU A 112 11.21 8.98 -6.59
N LYS A 113 11.72 10.04 -5.99
CA LYS A 113 12.49 11.09 -6.68
C LYS A 113 13.87 10.52 -7.05
N ASP A 114 14.55 11.15 -8.01
CA ASP A 114 15.82 10.61 -8.52
C ASP A 114 16.93 10.62 -7.47
N ASP A 115 16.94 11.61 -6.59
CA ASP A 115 17.86 11.71 -5.46
C ASP A 115 17.60 10.62 -4.39
N GLU A 116 16.34 10.22 -4.20
CA GLU A 116 15.98 9.14 -3.27
C GLU A 116 16.41 7.75 -3.76
N LYS A 117 16.44 7.54 -5.08
CA LYS A 117 16.79 6.25 -5.70
C LYS A 117 18.24 5.82 -5.49
N ALA A 118 19.09 6.67 -4.93
CA ALA A 118 20.48 6.30 -4.63
C ALA A 118 20.54 5.18 -3.58
N ASP A 119 19.79 5.29 -2.51
CA ASP A 119 19.88 4.43 -1.33
C ASP A 119 18.72 3.42 -1.22
N VAL A 120 17.58 3.72 -1.83
CA VAL A 120 16.38 2.90 -1.73
C VAL A 120 15.85 2.48 -3.09
N GLU A 121 15.07 1.39 -3.08
CA GLU A 121 14.33 0.87 -4.22
C GLU A 121 12.83 0.94 -3.94
N GLY A 122 12.05 1.28 -4.96
CA GLY A 122 10.59 1.35 -4.89
C GLY A 122 9.93 0.28 -5.72
N THR A 123 9.06 -0.52 -5.12
CA THR A 123 8.22 -1.51 -5.80
C THR A 123 6.77 -1.07 -5.74
N THR A 124 6.16 -0.84 -6.91
CA THR A 124 4.73 -0.51 -6.99
C THR A 124 3.90 -1.74 -6.65
N ILE A 125 2.99 -1.60 -5.67
CA ILE A 125 2.08 -2.67 -5.26
C ILE A 125 0.64 -2.44 -5.73
N ALA A 126 0.27 -1.17 -5.95
CA ALA A 126 -1.06 -0.77 -6.41
C ALA A 126 -1.01 0.60 -7.09
N LEU A 127 -2.07 0.93 -7.83
CA LEU A 127 -2.40 2.30 -8.24
C LEU A 127 -3.54 2.83 -7.37
N ASP A 128 -3.57 4.15 -7.19
CA ASP A 128 -4.57 4.85 -6.37
C ASP A 128 -4.99 6.15 -7.04
N GLY A 129 -6.30 6.36 -7.16
CA GLY A 129 -6.86 7.64 -7.59
C GLY A 129 -6.71 8.69 -6.49
N ILE A 130 -6.29 9.90 -6.84
CA ILE A 130 -6.39 11.06 -5.96
C ILE A 130 -7.75 11.71 -6.23
N ALA A 131 -8.75 11.30 -5.47
CA ALA A 131 -10.11 11.82 -5.59
C ALA A 131 -10.16 13.29 -5.17
N ILE A 132 -10.79 14.11 -5.98
CA ILE A 132 -11.14 15.49 -5.63
C ILE A 132 -12.44 15.45 -4.84
N ILE A 133 -12.40 15.95 -3.61
CA ILE A 133 -13.51 15.84 -2.67
C ILE A 133 -14.05 17.20 -2.27
N VAL A 134 -15.37 17.30 -2.18
CA VAL A 134 -16.10 18.47 -1.72
C VAL A 134 -17.13 18.06 -0.66
N ASN A 135 -17.66 19.02 0.07
CA ASN A 135 -18.76 18.74 0.99
C ASN A 135 -20.00 18.21 0.24
N ASN A 136 -20.78 17.32 0.86
CA ASN A 136 -21.99 16.75 0.28
C ASN A 136 -23.06 17.80 -0.11
N ALA A 137 -23.02 19.00 0.47
CA ALA A 137 -23.91 20.11 0.12
C ALA A 137 -23.48 20.86 -1.16
N SER A 138 -22.27 20.63 -1.68
CA SER A 138 -21.78 21.28 -2.90
C SER A 138 -22.61 20.87 -4.12
N LYS A 139 -22.90 21.81 -5.02
CA LYS A 139 -23.61 21.57 -6.29
C LYS A 139 -22.66 21.26 -7.45
N VAL A 140 -21.35 21.42 -7.24
CA VAL A 140 -20.35 21.13 -8.28
C VAL A 140 -20.26 19.61 -8.47
N GLU A 141 -20.35 19.15 -9.72
CA GLU A 141 -20.28 17.73 -10.10
C GLU A 141 -19.02 17.40 -10.88
N ASP A 142 -18.44 18.37 -11.60
CA ASP A 142 -17.27 18.21 -12.44
C ASP A 142 -16.35 19.40 -12.32
N LEU A 143 -15.03 19.15 -12.37
CA LEU A 143 -13.97 20.16 -12.45
C LEU A 143 -12.93 19.70 -13.47
N THR A 144 -12.48 20.59 -14.34
CA THR A 144 -11.33 20.29 -15.19
C THR A 144 -10.01 20.43 -14.44
N VAL A 145 -8.94 19.80 -14.93
CA VAL A 145 -7.59 19.95 -14.38
C VAL A 145 -7.16 21.44 -14.38
N ASP A 146 -7.51 22.20 -15.43
CA ASP A 146 -7.23 23.63 -15.50
C ASP A 146 -7.99 24.44 -14.42
N GLN A 147 -9.27 24.10 -14.16
CA GLN A 147 -10.01 24.72 -13.06
C GLN A 147 -9.41 24.36 -11.70
N LEU A 148 -9.01 23.12 -11.48
CA LEU A 148 -8.27 22.74 -10.26
C LEU A 148 -6.99 23.56 -10.11
N LYS A 149 -6.22 23.72 -11.18
CA LYS A 149 -5.02 24.57 -11.19
C LYS A 149 -5.33 26.00 -10.77
N GLN A 150 -6.33 26.63 -11.41
CA GLN A 150 -6.73 27.99 -11.13
C GLN A 150 -7.28 28.17 -9.69
N MET A 151 -8.05 27.20 -9.20
CA MET A 151 -8.55 27.20 -7.82
C MET A 151 -7.40 27.11 -6.82
N PHE A 152 -6.50 26.14 -6.98
CA PHE A 152 -5.44 25.90 -6.02
C PHE A 152 -4.34 26.99 -6.06
N THR A 153 -4.18 27.71 -7.17
CA THR A 153 -3.29 28.89 -7.27
C THR A 153 -3.97 30.19 -6.82
N GLY A 154 -5.28 30.18 -6.58
CA GLY A 154 -6.05 31.33 -6.12
C GLY A 154 -6.46 32.28 -7.25
N GLU A 155 -6.50 31.85 -8.50
CA GLU A 155 -7.05 32.58 -9.63
C GLU A 155 -8.58 32.49 -9.66
N ILE A 156 -9.14 31.31 -9.35
CA ILE A 156 -10.56 31.10 -9.07
C ILE A 156 -10.73 31.01 -7.56
N THR A 157 -11.51 31.91 -6.97
CA THR A 157 -11.69 32.01 -5.52
C THR A 157 -13.13 31.83 -5.04
N ASN A 158 -14.08 31.82 -5.97
CA ASN A 158 -15.50 31.69 -5.65
C ASN A 158 -16.13 30.49 -6.38
N TRP A 159 -16.93 29.72 -5.66
CA TRP A 159 -17.61 28.54 -6.20
C TRP A 159 -18.53 28.86 -7.37
N SER A 160 -19.12 30.09 -7.44
CA SER A 160 -19.96 30.52 -8.56
C SER A 160 -19.22 30.57 -9.90
N GLU A 161 -17.90 30.67 -9.89
CA GLU A 161 -17.07 30.68 -11.11
C GLU A 161 -16.96 29.29 -11.76
N VAL A 162 -17.29 28.24 -11.00
CA VAL A 162 -17.23 26.82 -11.45
C VAL A 162 -18.59 26.13 -11.32
N GLY A 163 -19.69 26.89 -11.29
CA GLY A 163 -21.06 26.34 -11.29
C GLY A 163 -21.61 25.98 -9.91
N GLY A 164 -20.94 26.34 -8.85
CA GLY A 164 -21.43 26.21 -7.47
C GLY A 164 -22.26 27.40 -7.00
N ASP A 165 -22.67 27.38 -5.74
CA ASP A 165 -23.31 28.52 -5.08
C ASP A 165 -22.26 29.62 -4.78
N ASP A 166 -22.73 30.88 -4.64
CA ASP A 166 -21.86 31.97 -4.25
C ASP A 166 -21.21 31.74 -2.87
N GLY A 167 -19.90 31.71 -2.84
CA GLY A 167 -19.11 31.48 -1.62
C GLY A 167 -17.63 31.33 -1.91
N GLU A 168 -16.80 31.80 -0.97
CA GLU A 168 -15.35 31.72 -1.08
C GLU A 168 -14.86 30.28 -0.94
N ILE A 169 -14.01 29.83 -1.86
CA ILE A 169 -13.45 28.47 -1.86
C ILE A 169 -12.44 28.32 -0.71
N VAL A 170 -12.62 27.27 0.10
CA VAL A 170 -11.69 26.93 1.18
C VAL A 170 -10.86 25.71 0.79
N LEU A 171 -9.58 25.95 0.49
CA LEU A 171 -8.66 24.91 0.02
C LEU A 171 -8.08 24.12 1.20
N ILE A 172 -8.38 22.82 1.27
CA ILE A 172 -7.85 21.92 2.28
C ILE A 172 -6.80 21.01 1.63
N GLY A 173 -5.56 21.12 2.08
CA GLY A 173 -4.45 20.34 1.56
C GLY A 173 -3.76 19.48 2.60
N ARG A 174 -2.66 18.90 2.17
CA ARG A 174 -1.78 18.09 2.99
C ARG A 174 -0.49 18.85 3.29
N GLU A 175 0.16 18.51 4.40
CA GLU A 175 1.47 19.01 4.78
C GLU A 175 2.56 18.65 3.76
N ALA A 176 3.70 19.33 3.84
CA ALA A 176 4.92 18.97 3.11
C ALA A 176 5.36 17.55 3.49
N GLY A 177 5.88 16.77 2.52
CA GLY A 177 6.23 15.36 2.71
C GLY A 177 5.08 14.37 2.52
N SER A 178 3.86 14.86 2.30
CA SER A 178 2.73 14.01 1.90
C SER A 178 2.88 13.58 0.44
N GLY A 179 2.92 12.27 0.18
CA GLY A 179 2.91 11.76 -1.18
C GLY A 179 1.62 12.08 -1.94
N THR A 180 0.49 12.30 -1.24
CA THR A 180 -0.77 12.74 -1.88
C THR A 180 -0.65 14.17 -2.38
N ARG A 181 -0.05 15.06 -1.58
CA ARG A 181 0.24 16.44 -1.99
C ARG A 181 1.19 16.44 -3.18
N ASP A 182 2.33 15.75 -3.06
CA ASP A 182 3.33 15.68 -4.14
C ASP A 182 2.71 15.17 -5.45
N GLY A 183 1.87 14.12 -5.37
CA GLY A 183 1.17 13.57 -6.54
C GLY A 183 0.17 14.56 -7.14
N PHE A 184 -0.71 15.11 -6.32
CA PHE A 184 -1.71 16.09 -6.75
C PHE A 184 -1.06 17.33 -7.38
N GLU A 185 -0.13 17.97 -6.67
CA GLU A 185 0.52 19.19 -7.13
C GLU A 185 1.33 18.99 -8.41
N SER A 186 1.93 17.79 -8.58
CA SER A 186 2.66 17.44 -9.80
C SER A 186 1.74 17.23 -11.00
N ILE A 187 0.61 16.55 -10.83
CA ILE A 187 -0.33 16.23 -11.91
C ILE A 187 -1.09 17.48 -12.35
N VAL A 188 -1.53 18.31 -11.39
CA VAL A 188 -2.26 19.55 -11.65
C VAL A 188 -1.32 20.69 -12.05
N ASP A 189 0.00 20.47 -11.99
CA ASP A 189 1.04 21.48 -12.30
C ASP A 189 0.93 22.75 -11.43
N VAL A 190 0.84 22.55 -10.10
CA VAL A 190 0.71 23.60 -9.10
C VAL A 190 1.76 23.51 -7.98
N LYS A 191 2.86 22.81 -8.24
CA LYS A 191 3.89 22.55 -7.24
C LYS A 191 4.35 23.86 -6.57
N ASP A 192 4.37 23.85 -5.24
CA ASP A 192 4.79 24.95 -4.37
C ASP A 192 4.01 26.27 -4.58
N SER A 193 2.87 26.27 -5.30
CA SER A 193 2.07 27.46 -5.58
C SER A 193 0.65 27.44 -4.99
N CYS A 194 0.25 26.34 -4.36
CA CYS A 194 -1.06 26.21 -3.75
C CYS A 194 -1.30 27.17 -2.59
N LYS A 195 -2.52 27.71 -2.52
CA LYS A 195 -2.98 28.66 -1.50
C LYS A 195 -3.85 27.98 -0.45
N TYR A 196 -3.34 26.91 0.17
CA TYR A 196 -4.09 26.19 1.18
C TYR A 196 -4.51 27.07 2.35
N ALA A 197 -5.80 27.00 2.72
CA ALA A 197 -6.32 27.56 3.96
C ALA A 197 -5.91 26.70 5.16
N GLN A 198 -5.78 25.38 4.95
CA GLN A 198 -5.30 24.43 5.97
C GLN A 198 -4.40 23.37 5.32
N GLU A 199 -3.32 23.04 6.01
CA GLU A 199 -2.44 21.91 5.67
C GLU A 199 -2.50 20.88 6.79
N LEU A 200 -2.93 19.66 6.46
CA LEU A 200 -3.24 18.60 7.43
C LEU A 200 -2.31 17.40 7.30
N THR A 201 -2.03 16.74 8.43
CA THR A 201 -1.01 15.68 8.53
C THR A 201 -1.49 14.31 8.03
N ALA A 202 -2.81 14.08 7.90
CA ALA A 202 -3.36 12.78 7.55
C ALA A 202 -4.48 12.88 6.52
N THR A 203 -4.63 11.84 5.70
CA THR A 203 -5.70 11.72 4.69
C THR A 203 -7.10 11.85 5.33
N GLY A 204 -7.35 11.16 6.44
CA GLY A 204 -8.63 11.24 7.14
C GLY A 204 -8.93 12.62 7.70
N ALA A 205 -7.90 13.40 8.09
CA ALA A 205 -8.08 14.76 8.57
C ALA A 205 -8.58 15.71 7.45
N VAL A 206 -8.10 15.52 6.21
CA VAL A 206 -8.59 16.26 5.03
C VAL A 206 -10.07 15.94 4.81
N ILE A 207 -10.45 14.67 4.80
CA ILE A 207 -11.84 14.23 4.62
C ILE A 207 -12.73 14.87 5.69
N SER A 208 -12.34 14.80 6.97
CA SER A 208 -13.12 15.39 8.06
C SER A 208 -13.23 16.93 7.97
N ALA A 209 -12.19 17.62 7.50
CA ALA A 209 -12.22 19.06 7.31
C ALA A 209 -13.16 19.47 6.15
N VAL A 210 -13.18 18.71 5.06
CA VAL A 210 -14.10 18.92 3.93
C VAL A 210 -15.54 18.59 4.34
N GLU A 211 -15.76 17.50 5.08
CA GLU A 211 -17.07 17.15 5.64
C GLU A 211 -17.66 18.27 6.52
N ALA A 212 -16.81 18.89 7.34
CA ALA A 212 -17.23 19.92 8.27
C ALA A 212 -17.51 21.31 7.64
N ASN A 213 -17.06 21.56 6.40
CA ASN A 213 -17.15 22.87 5.77
C ASN A 213 -17.80 22.80 4.38
N PRO A 214 -19.04 23.36 4.22
CA PRO A 214 -19.76 23.36 2.93
C PRO A 214 -19.02 24.04 1.77
N LEU A 215 -18.05 24.92 2.07
CA LEU A 215 -17.28 25.66 1.07
C LEU A 215 -15.90 25.04 0.80
N ALA A 216 -15.59 23.90 1.43
CA ALA A 216 -14.29 23.27 1.29
C ALA A 216 -14.18 22.40 0.04
N ILE A 217 -12.97 22.42 -0.52
CA ILE A 217 -12.47 21.44 -1.48
C ILE A 217 -11.15 20.88 -0.95
N GLY A 218 -10.92 19.60 -1.19
CA GLY A 218 -9.66 18.94 -0.87
C GLY A 218 -9.42 17.77 -1.81
N TYR A 219 -8.40 17.00 -1.50
CA TYR A 219 -8.07 15.78 -2.23
C TYR A 219 -7.69 14.65 -1.26
N ALA A 220 -8.06 13.44 -1.61
CA ALA A 220 -7.79 12.26 -0.79
C ALA A 220 -7.55 11.02 -1.67
N SER A 221 -6.94 9.99 -1.10
CA SER A 221 -6.86 8.67 -1.73
C SER A 221 -8.27 8.12 -1.94
N LEU A 222 -8.56 7.58 -3.13
CA LEU A 222 -9.80 6.87 -3.43
C LEU A 222 -10.11 5.80 -2.38
N SER A 223 -9.09 5.05 -1.96
CA SER A 223 -9.20 4.00 -0.94
C SER A 223 -9.65 4.49 0.45
N ALA A 224 -9.61 5.80 0.70
CA ALA A 224 -9.99 6.39 1.99
C ALA A 224 -11.31 7.15 1.95
N VAL A 225 -11.87 7.42 0.76
CA VAL A 225 -13.11 8.20 0.62
C VAL A 225 -14.32 7.32 0.91
N GLY A 226 -15.20 7.81 1.76
CA GLY A 226 -16.50 7.22 2.07
C GLY A 226 -17.64 8.21 1.79
N ASP A 227 -18.83 7.89 2.28
CA ASP A 227 -20.08 8.63 2.01
C ASP A 227 -20.17 10.01 2.72
N THR A 228 -19.18 10.37 3.56
CA THR A 228 -19.22 11.63 4.34
C THR A 228 -18.85 12.84 3.51
N VAL A 229 -18.25 12.65 2.34
CA VAL A 229 -17.90 13.69 1.36
C VAL A 229 -18.31 13.24 -0.04
N LYS A 230 -18.45 14.21 -0.96
CA LYS A 230 -18.73 13.94 -2.36
C LYS A 230 -17.44 14.00 -3.18
N MET A 231 -17.23 13.00 -4.02
CA MET A 231 -16.22 13.06 -5.09
C MET A 231 -16.83 13.81 -6.29
N VAL A 232 -16.04 14.69 -6.89
CA VAL A 232 -16.37 15.32 -8.17
C VAL A 232 -15.60 14.62 -9.28
N THR A 233 -16.17 14.56 -10.48
CA THR A 233 -15.47 14.07 -11.65
C THR A 233 -14.37 15.05 -12.07
N VAL A 234 -13.36 14.57 -12.77
CA VAL A 234 -12.31 15.43 -13.33
C VAL A 234 -12.34 15.30 -14.85
N GLY A 235 -12.73 16.39 -15.51
CA GLY A 235 -12.92 16.40 -16.97
C GLY A 235 -13.98 15.40 -17.45
N GLY A 236 -15.04 15.19 -16.66
CA GLY A 236 -16.11 14.24 -16.92
C GLY A 236 -15.77 12.79 -16.57
N VAL A 237 -14.59 12.52 -16.00
CA VAL A 237 -14.16 11.15 -15.62
C VAL A 237 -14.29 10.98 -14.11
N GLU A 238 -15.00 9.94 -13.69
CA GLU A 238 -15.14 9.56 -12.27
C GLU A 238 -13.83 8.94 -11.74
N CYS A 239 -13.50 9.24 -10.49
CA CYS A 239 -12.41 8.56 -9.79
C CYS A 239 -12.91 7.19 -9.28
N SER A 240 -12.61 6.14 -10.02
CA SER A 240 -13.03 4.76 -9.72
C SER A 240 -11.88 3.77 -9.96
N GLU A 241 -12.03 2.54 -9.48
CA GLU A 241 -11.05 1.47 -9.76
C GLU A 241 -10.88 1.27 -11.28
N GLU A 242 -11.97 1.26 -12.04
CA GLU A 242 -11.95 1.04 -13.48
C GLU A 242 -11.19 2.14 -14.21
N THR A 243 -11.50 3.42 -13.91
CA THR A 243 -10.88 4.58 -14.57
C THR A 243 -9.44 4.84 -14.16
N VAL A 244 -9.07 4.43 -12.94
CA VAL A 244 -7.66 4.40 -12.49
C VAL A 244 -6.91 3.27 -13.20
N LYS A 245 -7.51 2.09 -13.35
CA LYS A 245 -6.89 0.93 -13.99
C LYS A 245 -6.63 1.15 -15.48
N ASP A 246 -7.59 1.71 -16.20
CA ASP A 246 -7.46 1.97 -17.64
C ASP A 246 -6.72 3.27 -17.97
N GLY A 247 -6.40 4.09 -16.95
CA GLY A 247 -5.66 5.34 -17.07
C GLY A 247 -6.49 6.52 -17.56
N SER A 248 -7.81 6.40 -17.70
CA SER A 248 -8.69 7.51 -18.10
C SER A 248 -8.84 8.57 -17.01
N TYR A 249 -8.72 8.20 -15.72
CA TYR A 249 -8.64 9.16 -14.63
C TYR A 249 -7.20 9.64 -14.47
N GLU A 250 -6.94 10.89 -14.85
CA GLU A 250 -5.57 11.42 -14.93
C GLU A 250 -4.92 11.66 -13.56
N VAL A 251 -5.73 11.97 -12.51
CA VAL A 251 -5.21 12.32 -11.18
C VAL A 251 -4.99 11.04 -10.35
N GLN A 252 -4.00 10.24 -10.75
CA GLN A 252 -3.66 8.97 -10.13
C GLN A 252 -2.15 8.82 -9.85
N ARG A 253 -1.79 7.87 -9.00
CA ARG A 253 -0.42 7.68 -8.53
C ARG A 253 -0.15 6.24 -8.07
N PRO A 254 1.13 5.80 -7.96
CA PRO A 254 1.45 4.51 -7.40
C PRO A 254 1.41 4.51 -5.86
N PHE A 255 1.03 3.37 -5.28
CA PHE A 255 1.40 2.96 -3.95
C PHE A 255 2.66 2.11 -4.01
N VAL A 256 3.68 2.48 -3.26
CA VAL A 256 5.04 1.96 -3.40
C VAL A 256 5.55 1.46 -2.06
N PHE A 257 6.04 0.23 -2.03
CA PHE A 257 6.91 -0.28 -0.99
C PHE A 257 8.34 0.18 -1.26
N VAL A 258 8.98 0.71 -0.24
CA VAL A 258 10.33 1.27 -0.32
C VAL A 258 11.26 0.44 0.55
N THR A 259 12.29 -0.13 -0.04
CA THR A 259 13.29 -0.96 0.66
C THR A 259 14.69 -0.39 0.50
N ASN A 260 15.56 -0.60 1.48
CA ASN A 260 16.95 -0.15 1.43
C ASN A 260 17.80 -1.10 0.58
N LYS A 261 18.54 -0.57 -0.40
CA LYS A 261 19.36 -1.36 -1.32
C LYS A 261 20.56 -2.05 -0.67
N SER A 262 21.04 -1.53 0.46
CA SER A 262 22.25 -2.03 1.14
C SER A 262 21.93 -3.06 2.23
N VAL A 263 20.66 -3.39 2.46
CA VAL A 263 20.20 -4.32 3.50
C VAL A 263 19.34 -5.39 2.89
N THR A 264 19.63 -6.64 3.18
CA THR A 264 18.72 -7.75 2.89
C THR A 264 17.59 -7.73 3.92
N LEU A 265 16.34 -7.78 3.47
CA LEU A 265 15.20 -7.90 4.36
C LEU A 265 15.34 -9.15 5.25
N SER A 266 14.85 -9.07 6.48
CA SER A 266 14.71 -10.24 7.34
C SER A 266 13.73 -11.24 6.71
N GLU A 267 13.79 -12.52 7.11
CA GLU A 267 12.92 -13.56 6.53
C GLU A 267 11.43 -13.20 6.64
N GLN A 268 10.99 -12.63 7.76
CA GLN A 268 9.61 -12.20 7.96
C GLN A 268 9.25 -10.96 7.12
N ALA A 269 10.18 -10.01 6.96
CA ALA A 269 9.93 -8.81 6.14
C ALA A 269 9.89 -9.18 4.64
N GLN A 270 10.75 -10.11 4.21
CA GLN A 270 10.73 -10.63 2.84
C GLN A 270 9.43 -11.39 2.57
N ALA A 271 8.98 -12.23 3.50
CA ALA A 271 7.74 -12.96 3.36
C ALA A 271 6.52 -12.03 3.24
N PHE A 272 6.47 -10.95 4.03
CA PHE A 272 5.42 -9.93 3.90
C PHE A 272 5.50 -9.19 2.56
N PHE A 273 6.71 -8.82 2.14
CA PHE A 273 6.94 -8.17 0.85
C PHE A 273 6.47 -9.07 -0.31
N ASP A 274 6.87 -10.33 -0.31
CA ASP A 274 6.51 -11.31 -1.35
C ASP A 274 4.99 -11.54 -1.37
N PHE A 275 4.36 -11.66 -0.19
CA PHE A 275 2.91 -11.76 -0.07
C PHE A 275 2.20 -10.55 -0.67
N ALA A 276 2.60 -9.33 -0.28
CA ALA A 276 1.96 -8.09 -0.72
C ALA A 276 2.13 -7.83 -2.23
N THR A 277 3.19 -8.35 -2.83
CA THR A 277 3.49 -8.25 -4.27
C THR A 277 3.01 -9.45 -5.08
N SER A 278 2.40 -10.44 -4.45
CA SER A 278 1.86 -11.63 -5.13
C SER A 278 0.45 -11.38 -5.69
N ALA A 279 0.04 -12.23 -6.63
CA ALA A 279 -1.33 -12.23 -7.13
C ALA A 279 -2.37 -12.58 -6.03
N ASP A 280 -1.97 -13.31 -4.99
CA ASP A 280 -2.86 -13.68 -3.87
C ASP A 280 -3.30 -12.45 -3.06
N ALA A 281 -2.52 -11.36 -3.06
CA ALA A 281 -2.85 -10.11 -2.39
C ALA A 281 -3.80 -9.20 -3.21
N ALA A 282 -4.01 -9.48 -4.50
CA ALA A 282 -4.75 -8.60 -5.40
C ALA A 282 -6.19 -8.33 -4.92
N ASP A 283 -6.92 -9.38 -4.48
CA ASP A 283 -8.29 -9.21 -3.97
C ASP A 283 -8.34 -8.40 -2.66
N LEU A 284 -7.32 -8.48 -1.82
CA LEU A 284 -7.20 -7.69 -0.59
C LEU A 284 -6.97 -6.21 -0.91
N ILE A 285 -6.07 -5.92 -1.84
CA ILE A 285 -5.78 -4.56 -2.32
C ILE A 285 -7.03 -3.94 -2.94
N ARG A 286 -7.75 -4.69 -3.80
CA ARG A 286 -8.99 -4.24 -4.44
C ARG A 286 -10.08 -3.98 -3.39
N THR A 287 -10.27 -4.87 -2.44
CA THR A 287 -11.26 -4.69 -1.36
C THR A 287 -10.94 -3.47 -0.49
N ALA A 288 -9.67 -3.12 -0.36
CA ALA A 288 -9.22 -1.92 0.33
C ALA A 288 -9.36 -0.62 -0.51
N GLY A 289 -9.89 -0.71 -1.75
CA GLY A 289 -10.19 0.43 -2.61
C GLY A 289 -9.02 0.96 -3.45
N ALA A 290 -7.98 0.15 -3.66
CA ALA A 290 -6.86 0.46 -4.55
C ALA A 290 -6.79 -0.56 -5.70
N VAL A 291 -6.12 -0.20 -6.80
CA VAL A 291 -5.98 -1.03 -8.00
C VAL A 291 -4.70 -1.86 -7.93
N PRO A 292 -4.76 -3.20 -7.76
CA PRO A 292 -3.56 -4.02 -7.73
C PRO A 292 -2.83 -3.99 -9.08
N VAL A 293 -1.49 -4.12 -9.04
CA VAL A 293 -0.65 -4.19 -10.27
C VAL A 293 -0.22 -5.62 -10.60
N ASN A 294 -0.39 -6.56 -9.66
CA ASN A 294 -0.02 -7.97 -9.81
C ASN A 294 -1.30 -8.83 -9.79
N GLU A 295 -1.96 -8.94 -10.93
CA GLU A 295 -3.16 -9.77 -11.13
C GLU A 295 -2.85 -11.06 -11.92
#